data_f661604dcad0b11d2d8807dd5bc578aa
#
_entry.id   f661604dcad0b11d2d8807dd5bc578aa
#
_cell.length_a   1.000
_cell.length_b   1.000
_cell.length_c   1.000
_cell.angle_alpha   90.00
_cell.angle_beta   90.00
_cell.angle_gamma   90.00
#
_symmetry.space_group_name_H-M   'P 1'
#
loop_
_entity.id
_entity.type
_entity.pdbx_description
1 polymer ?
#
loop_
_entity_poly.entity_id
_entity_poly.type
_entity_poly.pdbx_seq_one_letter_code
_entity_poly.pdbx_strand_id
1 'polypeptide(L)'
;MDNKKITPQTLKGFRDFLPAEAMKRQYAINIIRETFELYGFEPLETPAIEYLEVFTGNIGEDEKLFYKFEDTGGRKVALRYDQTVPTCRLIAQYPDKITIPFKRYQIQTVWRAEKPQKGRYREFLQCDADIFGVNDRASDAELIALTIDIFKNLGFKKPIAIINDRAIYKDIPYKAIVAIDKLEKIGEEGVIAELIRKGYSETDAKKLLDQVKSSEANEDLKTIFKFLDDYGMKENYKFKPTLARSFSYSTGTIWEIVVEEFPTGSLAGCERFDSLVSRFSNQNVPAVGFAIGFDRTVLAMDELGLFPDAKSTSKVLVTIFEKSLLKESQKITQYLRKNKINTDLYSDPNIRLDKQLKYANKKGIPYVAIIGPEEVEKKVVKIKDMKTGTQQEFVIKEVIRFLSGKS
;
A
#
# COMPACT_ATOMS: atom_id res chain seq x y z
N MET A 1 -25.17 16.44 -35.07
CA MET A 1 -24.74 15.81 -33.80
C MET A 1 -24.73 16.90 -32.73
N ASP A 2 -25.59 16.76 -31.75
CA ASP A 2 -25.71 17.74 -30.67
C ASP A 2 -24.40 17.81 -29.91
N ASN A 3 -23.75 18.96 -29.92
CA ASN A 3 -22.45 19.23 -29.29
C ASN A 3 -22.62 19.43 -27.77
N LYS A 4 -23.36 18.53 -27.12
CA LYS A 4 -23.56 18.59 -25.66
C LYS A 4 -22.23 18.29 -24.97
N LYS A 5 -21.63 19.30 -24.34
CA LYS A 5 -20.41 19.13 -23.56
C LYS A 5 -20.66 18.13 -22.43
N ILE A 6 -19.80 17.13 -22.34
CA ILE A 6 -19.79 16.19 -21.23
C ILE A 6 -19.28 16.89 -19.96
N THR A 7 -19.99 16.76 -18.86
CA THR A 7 -19.51 17.28 -17.56
C THR A 7 -18.36 16.41 -17.06
N PRO A 8 -17.15 16.98 -16.89
CA PRO A 8 -15.99 16.21 -16.42
C PRO A 8 -16.14 15.94 -14.93
N GLN A 9 -16.35 14.67 -14.54
CA GLN A 9 -16.46 14.24 -13.16
C GLN A 9 -16.08 12.77 -12.99
N THR A 10 -15.53 12.39 -11.85
CA THR A 10 -15.27 11.00 -11.47
C THR A 10 -16.51 10.35 -10.88
N LEU A 11 -16.58 9.02 -10.90
CA LEU A 11 -17.62 8.28 -10.19
C LEU A 11 -17.48 8.48 -8.67
N LYS A 12 -18.59 8.46 -7.95
CA LYS A 12 -18.61 8.55 -6.48
C LYS A 12 -17.80 7.41 -5.86
N GLY A 13 -16.77 7.76 -5.08
CA GLY A 13 -15.87 6.80 -4.43
C GLY A 13 -14.64 6.45 -5.25
N PHE A 14 -14.48 7.03 -6.44
CA PHE A 14 -13.29 6.97 -7.28
C PHE A 14 -12.57 8.32 -7.26
N ARG A 15 -11.26 8.34 -7.52
CA ARG A 15 -10.44 9.55 -7.40
C ARG A 15 -9.40 9.64 -8.49
N ASP A 16 -9.14 10.86 -8.93
CA ASP A 16 -7.92 11.19 -9.65
C ASP A 16 -6.82 11.55 -8.66
N PHE A 17 -5.59 11.20 -8.96
CA PHE A 17 -4.40 11.58 -8.19
C PHE A 17 -3.55 12.53 -9.03
N LEU A 18 -3.54 13.80 -8.68
CA LEU A 18 -2.71 14.80 -9.34
C LEU A 18 -1.23 14.58 -9.03
N PRO A 19 -0.28 15.17 -9.80
CA PRO A 19 1.14 14.85 -9.69
C PRO A 19 1.71 14.86 -8.28
N ALA A 20 1.35 15.84 -7.45
CA ALA A 20 1.85 15.92 -6.07
C ALA A 20 1.40 14.71 -5.22
N GLU A 21 0.13 14.33 -5.31
CA GLU A 21 -0.41 13.17 -4.61
C GLU A 21 0.14 11.85 -5.18
N ALA A 22 0.22 11.78 -6.51
CA ALA A 22 0.78 10.61 -7.19
C ALA A 22 2.24 10.37 -6.80
N MET A 23 3.06 11.42 -6.64
CA MET A 23 4.45 11.30 -6.17
C MET A 23 4.53 10.75 -4.75
N LYS A 24 3.68 11.21 -3.82
CA LYS A 24 3.60 10.66 -2.46
C LYS A 24 3.26 9.17 -2.48
N ARG A 25 2.28 8.79 -3.30
CA ARG A 25 1.89 7.38 -3.49
C ARG A 25 3.04 6.53 -4.02
N GLN A 26 3.73 7.00 -5.07
CA GLN A 26 4.89 6.28 -5.63
C GLN A 26 6.05 6.17 -4.63
N TYR A 27 6.30 7.19 -3.81
CA TYR A 27 7.28 7.12 -2.73
C TYR A 27 6.96 5.97 -1.75
N ALA A 28 5.73 5.90 -1.25
CA ALA A 28 5.32 4.83 -0.35
C ALA A 28 5.36 3.44 -1.03
N ILE A 29 4.89 3.34 -2.29
CA ILE A 29 4.94 2.09 -3.08
C ILE A 29 6.38 1.58 -3.21
N ASN A 30 7.34 2.45 -3.49
CA ASN A 30 8.73 2.04 -3.66
C ASN A 30 9.31 1.48 -2.36
N ILE A 31 9.07 2.14 -1.22
CA ILE A 31 9.51 1.64 0.10
C ILE A 31 8.90 0.26 0.41
N ILE A 32 7.60 0.11 0.18
CA ILE A 32 6.90 -1.16 0.41
C ILE A 32 7.48 -2.26 -0.49
N ARG A 33 7.66 -1.99 -1.79
CA ARG A 33 8.24 -2.94 -2.75
C ARG A 33 9.65 -3.35 -2.36
N GLU A 34 10.52 -2.38 -2.11
CA GLU A 34 11.90 -2.63 -1.70
C GLU A 34 11.96 -3.47 -0.43
N THR A 35 11.05 -3.25 0.53
CA THR A 35 10.99 -4.05 1.76
C THR A 35 10.50 -5.48 1.47
N PHE A 36 9.52 -5.68 0.59
CA PHE A 36 9.12 -7.02 0.15
C PHE A 36 10.30 -7.79 -0.47
N GLU A 37 11.04 -7.14 -1.36
CA GLU A 37 12.17 -7.73 -2.06
C GLU A 37 13.36 -8.04 -1.12
N LEU A 38 13.59 -7.22 -0.06
CA LEU A 38 14.57 -7.52 1.00
C LEU A 38 14.25 -8.81 1.76
N TYR A 39 12.98 -9.17 1.90
CA TYR A 39 12.54 -10.41 2.53
C TYR A 39 12.43 -11.59 1.55
N GLY A 40 12.84 -11.39 0.28
CA GLY A 40 12.84 -12.43 -0.76
C GLY A 40 11.47 -12.74 -1.34
N PHE A 41 10.53 -11.80 -1.27
CA PHE A 41 9.23 -11.94 -1.92
C PHE A 41 9.32 -11.58 -3.40
N GLU A 42 8.62 -12.36 -4.24
CA GLU A 42 8.59 -12.19 -5.69
C GLU A 42 7.32 -11.48 -6.15
N PRO A 43 7.42 -10.61 -7.18
CA PRO A 43 6.24 -9.91 -7.72
C PRO A 43 5.29 -10.87 -8.42
N LEU A 44 3.99 -10.68 -8.19
CA LEU A 44 2.91 -11.39 -8.85
C LEU A 44 1.85 -10.41 -9.36
N GLU A 45 1.24 -10.71 -10.49
CA GLU A 45 0.09 -9.98 -11.02
C GLU A 45 -1.03 -10.94 -11.43
N THR A 46 -2.27 -10.57 -11.12
CA THR A 46 -3.47 -11.28 -11.56
C THR A 46 -4.39 -10.33 -12.35
N PRO A 47 -5.29 -10.84 -13.19
CA PRO A 47 -6.25 -10.01 -13.91
C PRO A 47 -7.11 -9.15 -13.00
N ALA A 48 -7.50 -7.96 -13.47
CA ALA A 48 -8.45 -7.10 -12.77
C ALA A 48 -9.87 -7.67 -12.75
N ILE A 49 -10.21 -8.49 -13.74
CA ILE A 49 -11.51 -9.13 -13.91
C ILE A 49 -11.32 -10.64 -13.81
N GLU A 50 -12.13 -11.26 -12.96
CA GLU A 50 -12.17 -12.72 -12.77
C GLU A 50 -13.59 -13.22 -13.03
N TYR A 51 -13.75 -14.54 -13.24
CA TYR A 51 -15.07 -15.14 -13.19
C TYR A 51 -15.71 -14.91 -11.82
N LEU A 52 -17.00 -14.60 -11.79
CA LEU A 52 -17.70 -14.32 -10.53
C LEU A 52 -17.61 -15.49 -9.54
N GLU A 53 -17.58 -16.73 -10.03
CA GLU A 53 -17.45 -17.94 -9.22
C GLU A 53 -16.14 -18.04 -8.43
N VAL A 54 -15.07 -17.35 -8.87
CA VAL A 54 -13.79 -17.28 -8.15
C VAL A 54 -14.00 -16.66 -6.75
N PHE A 55 -14.89 -15.68 -6.64
CA PHE A 55 -15.17 -14.99 -5.38
C PHE A 55 -16.34 -15.56 -4.60
N THR A 56 -17.35 -16.12 -5.28
CA THR A 56 -18.59 -16.59 -4.65
C THR A 56 -18.34 -17.71 -3.64
N GLY A 57 -18.91 -17.57 -2.44
CA GLY A 57 -18.75 -18.52 -1.35
C GLY A 57 -17.41 -18.42 -0.61
N ASN A 58 -16.57 -17.44 -0.94
CA ASN A 58 -15.25 -17.24 -0.32
C ASN A 58 -15.22 -16.07 0.69
N ILE A 59 -16.09 -15.05 0.50
CA ILE A 59 -15.97 -13.76 1.18
C ILE A 59 -17.15 -13.52 2.15
N GLY A 60 -18.12 -14.43 2.18
CA GLY A 60 -19.26 -14.37 3.11
C GLY A 60 -20.21 -13.21 2.80
N GLU A 61 -20.61 -12.43 3.83
CA GLU A 61 -21.60 -11.34 3.68
C GLU A 61 -21.15 -10.21 2.74
N ASP A 62 -19.85 -10.10 2.47
CA ASP A 62 -19.26 -9.05 1.63
C ASP A 62 -19.48 -9.28 0.13
N GLU A 63 -20.06 -10.41 -0.30
CA GLU A 63 -20.40 -10.68 -1.71
C GLU A 63 -21.35 -9.64 -2.32
N LYS A 64 -22.12 -8.93 -1.49
CA LYS A 64 -22.93 -7.78 -1.91
C LYS A 64 -22.11 -6.57 -2.37
N LEU A 65 -20.81 -6.54 -2.06
CA LEU A 65 -19.90 -5.45 -2.37
C LEU A 65 -19.12 -5.68 -3.68
N PHE A 66 -19.37 -6.76 -4.41
CA PHE A 66 -18.71 -7.00 -5.70
C PHE A 66 -19.23 -6.06 -6.78
N TYR A 67 -18.32 -5.53 -7.59
CA TYR A 67 -18.62 -4.97 -8.91
C TYR A 67 -18.74 -6.12 -9.91
N LYS A 68 -19.95 -6.63 -10.08
CA LYS A 68 -20.27 -7.76 -10.95
C LYS A 68 -21.07 -7.31 -12.17
N PHE A 69 -20.78 -7.92 -13.31
CA PHE A 69 -21.44 -7.63 -14.58
C PHE A 69 -21.34 -8.84 -15.52
N GLU A 70 -21.98 -8.76 -16.66
CA GLU A 70 -21.85 -9.72 -17.74
C GLU A 70 -20.98 -9.10 -18.83
N ASP A 71 -19.98 -9.85 -19.30
CA ASP A 71 -19.12 -9.39 -20.38
C ASP A 71 -19.80 -9.58 -21.76
N THR A 72 -19.17 -9.10 -22.82
CA THR A 72 -19.69 -9.21 -24.19
C THR A 72 -19.86 -10.66 -24.67
N GLY A 73 -19.27 -11.63 -24.01
CA GLY A 73 -19.38 -13.07 -24.28
C GLY A 73 -20.45 -13.77 -23.42
N GLY A 74 -21.26 -13.03 -22.63
CA GLY A 74 -22.28 -13.59 -21.76
C GLY A 74 -21.74 -14.24 -20.48
N ARG A 75 -20.48 -13.97 -20.11
CA ARG A 75 -19.85 -14.55 -18.91
C ARG A 75 -20.09 -13.65 -17.71
N LYS A 76 -20.49 -14.26 -16.57
CA LYS A 76 -20.62 -13.55 -15.29
C LYS A 76 -19.23 -13.32 -14.71
N VAL A 77 -18.86 -12.07 -14.56
CA VAL A 77 -17.55 -11.64 -14.10
C VAL A 77 -17.65 -10.59 -13.00
N ALA A 78 -16.56 -10.39 -12.27
CA ALA A 78 -16.45 -9.34 -11.27
C ALA A 78 -15.07 -8.69 -11.33
N LEU A 79 -15.00 -7.41 -10.97
CA LEU A 79 -13.73 -6.79 -10.59
C LEU A 79 -13.21 -7.44 -9.31
N ARG A 80 -11.90 -7.70 -9.23
CA ARG A 80 -11.30 -8.34 -8.05
C ARG A 80 -11.58 -7.52 -6.79
N TYR A 81 -12.13 -8.21 -5.81
CA TYR A 81 -12.46 -7.65 -4.50
C TYR A 81 -11.25 -7.59 -3.56
N ASP A 82 -10.37 -8.57 -3.69
CA ASP A 82 -9.07 -8.72 -3.03
C ASP A 82 -8.05 -9.34 -3.97
N GLN A 83 -6.83 -9.58 -3.50
CA GLN A 83 -5.77 -10.23 -4.27
C GLN A 83 -5.52 -11.68 -3.81
N THR A 84 -5.97 -12.05 -2.62
CA THR A 84 -5.75 -13.36 -2.00
C THR A 84 -6.47 -14.46 -2.75
N VAL A 85 -7.77 -14.28 -3.02
CA VAL A 85 -8.59 -15.29 -3.71
C VAL A 85 -8.11 -15.54 -5.15
N PRO A 86 -7.84 -14.52 -5.99
CA PRO A 86 -7.21 -14.72 -7.30
C PRO A 86 -5.84 -15.41 -7.25
N THR A 87 -5.04 -15.15 -6.21
CA THR A 87 -3.74 -15.83 -6.04
C THR A 87 -3.94 -17.31 -5.74
N CYS A 88 -4.89 -17.69 -4.88
CA CYS A 88 -5.21 -19.10 -4.61
C CYS A 88 -5.70 -19.82 -5.89
N ARG A 89 -6.53 -19.18 -6.71
CA ARG A 89 -6.93 -19.68 -8.03
C ARG A 89 -5.72 -19.88 -8.94
N LEU A 90 -4.77 -18.92 -8.95
CA LEU A 90 -3.56 -18.99 -9.78
C LEU A 90 -2.65 -20.14 -9.35
N ILE A 91 -2.43 -20.35 -8.06
CA ILE A 91 -1.63 -21.46 -7.52
C ILE A 91 -2.25 -22.80 -7.93
N ALA A 92 -3.56 -22.95 -7.79
CA ALA A 92 -4.28 -24.14 -8.22
C ALA A 92 -4.23 -24.37 -9.73
N GLN A 93 -4.16 -23.30 -10.54
CA GLN A 93 -4.10 -23.37 -12.00
C GLN A 93 -2.71 -23.75 -12.54
N TYR A 94 -1.63 -23.38 -11.80
CA TYR A 94 -0.25 -23.53 -12.27
C TYR A 94 0.65 -24.29 -11.26
N PRO A 95 0.22 -25.47 -10.75
CA PRO A 95 0.93 -26.18 -9.69
C PRO A 95 2.37 -26.55 -10.07
N ASP A 96 2.62 -26.85 -11.36
CA ASP A 96 3.94 -27.25 -11.85
C ASP A 96 4.88 -26.05 -12.17
N LYS A 97 4.35 -24.82 -12.13
CA LYS A 97 5.12 -23.61 -12.43
C LYS A 97 5.51 -22.82 -11.19
N ILE A 98 4.87 -23.11 -10.07
CA ILE A 98 5.09 -22.39 -8.81
C ILE A 98 5.89 -23.28 -7.87
N THR A 99 7.08 -22.81 -7.50
CA THR A 99 7.91 -23.51 -6.52
C THR A 99 7.42 -23.22 -5.11
N ILE A 100 7.14 -24.27 -4.34
CA ILE A 100 6.75 -24.18 -2.93
C ILE A 100 8.01 -24.41 -2.05
N PRO A 101 8.26 -23.64 -0.99
CA PRO A 101 7.51 -22.48 -0.48
C PRO A 101 7.50 -21.31 -1.45
N PHE A 102 6.33 -20.67 -1.62
CA PHE A 102 6.17 -19.55 -2.50
C PHE A 102 5.91 -18.27 -1.70
N LYS A 103 6.84 -17.32 -1.78
CA LYS A 103 6.73 -15.98 -1.18
C LYS A 103 6.40 -15.00 -2.30
N ARG A 104 5.19 -14.47 -2.32
CA ARG A 104 4.76 -13.50 -3.34
C ARG A 104 4.38 -12.18 -2.74
N TYR A 105 4.56 -11.08 -3.48
CA TYR A 105 3.89 -9.81 -3.20
C TYR A 105 3.11 -9.33 -4.42
N GLN A 106 2.10 -8.50 -4.16
CA GLN A 106 1.24 -7.93 -5.19
C GLN A 106 0.82 -6.51 -4.80
N ILE A 107 1.05 -5.54 -5.70
CA ILE A 107 0.70 -4.14 -5.49
C ILE A 107 -0.25 -3.75 -6.63
N GLN A 108 -1.54 -3.95 -6.42
CA GLN A 108 -2.56 -3.75 -7.45
C GLN A 108 -3.85 -3.16 -6.87
N THR A 109 -4.64 -2.56 -7.75
CA THR A 109 -5.95 -1.99 -7.42
C THR A 109 -6.99 -3.07 -7.19
N VAL A 110 -7.86 -2.85 -6.19
CA VAL A 110 -9.05 -3.66 -5.91
C VAL A 110 -10.29 -2.78 -5.83
N TRP A 111 -11.48 -3.37 -5.96
CA TRP A 111 -12.74 -2.65 -6.05
C TRP A 111 -13.80 -3.21 -5.10
N ARG A 112 -14.38 -2.31 -4.28
CA ARG A 112 -15.45 -2.66 -3.34
C ARG A 112 -16.57 -1.64 -3.41
N ALA A 113 -17.81 -2.09 -3.65
CA ALA A 113 -18.98 -1.23 -3.75
C ALA A 113 -19.48 -0.69 -2.39
N GLU A 114 -18.55 -0.43 -1.48
CA GLU A 114 -18.84 0.11 -0.15
C GLU A 114 -19.34 1.56 -0.20
N LYS A 115 -19.98 2.00 0.90
CA LYS A 115 -20.29 3.43 1.09
C LYS A 115 -18.99 4.19 1.32
N PRO A 116 -18.63 5.16 0.45
CA PRO A 116 -17.38 5.90 0.58
C PRO A 116 -17.35 6.72 1.85
N GLN A 117 -16.17 6.73 2.51
CA GLN A 117 -15.86 7.59 3.68
C GLN A 117 -14.37 7.91 3.69
N LYS A 118 -13.90 8.82 4.56
CA LYS A 118 -12.48 9.17 4.68
C LYS A 118 -11.63 7.91 4.91
N GLY A 119 -10.64 7.67 4.04
CA GLY A 119 -9.77 6.50 4.07
C GLY A 119 -10.40 5.20 3.54
N ARG A 120 -11.66 5.20 3.06
CA ARG A 120 -12.32 4.07 2.40
C ARG A 120 -12.97 4.49 1.10
N TYR A 121 -12.52 3.91 0.03
CA TYR A 121 -12.89 4.22 -1.34
C TYR A 121 -13.39 2.98 -2.05
N ARG A 122 -14.05 3.16 -3.19
CA ARG A 122 -14.57 2.05 -4.00
C ARG A 122 -13.50 1.46 -4.92
N GLU A 123 -12.49 2.26 -5.22
CA GLU A 123 -11.27 1.86 -5.92
C GLU A 123 -10.08 2.27 -5.04
N PHE A 124 -9.22 1.31 -4.71
CA PHE A 124 -8.07 1.55 -3.85
C PHE A 124 -6.95 0.56 -4.12
N LEU A 125 -5.74 0.93 -3.77
CA LEU A 125 -4.57 0.07 -3.89
C LEU A 125 -4.45 -0.83 -2.66
N GLN A 126 -4.16 -2.11 -2.87
CA GLN A 126 -3.67 -3.02 -1.84
C GLN A 126 -2.22 -3.39 -2.12
N CYS A 127 -1.44 -3.54 -1.06
CA CYS A 127 -0.08 -4.08 -1.09
C CYS A 127 -0.10 -5.32 -0.20
N ASP A 128 -0.14 -6.48 -0.85
CA ASP A 128 -0.32 -7.77 -0.20
C ASP A 128 0.96 -8.59 -0.32
N ALA A 129 1.26 -9.37 0.71
CA ALA A 129 2.30 -10.39 0.66
C ALA A 129 1.82 -11.66 1.36
N ASP A 130 2.10 -12.82 0.74
CA ASP A 130 1.73 -14.13 1.27
C ASP A 130 2.88 -15.12 1.15
N ILE A 131 2.86 -16.11 2.06
CA ILE A 131 3.70 -17.31 2.01
C ILE A 131 2.77 -18.51 1.84
N PHE A 132 2.99 -19.28 0.78
CA PHE A 132 2.25 -20.52 0.48
C PHE A 132 3.12 -21.73 0.67
N GLY A 133 2.52 -22.82 1.18
CA GLY A 133 3.15 -24.12 1.32
C GLY A 133 3.92 -24.35 2.62
N VAL A 134 3.78 -23.44 3.61
CA VAL A 134 4.45 -23.57 4.92
C VAL A 134 3.41 -23.65 6.02
N ASN A 135 3.41 -24.74 6.79
CA ASN A 135 2.54 -24.89 7.96
C ASN A 135 3.20 -24.43 9.26
N ASP A 136 4.52 -24.27 9.28
CA ASP A 136 5.27 -23.84 10.45
C ASP A 136 5.01 -22.37 10.81
N ARG A 137 4.97 -22.04 12.11
CA ARG A 137 4.70 -20.71 12.64
C ARG A 137 5.84 -19.70 12.40
N ALA A 138 7.00 -20.17 11.96
CA ALA A 138 8.07 -19.29 11.49
C ALA A 138 7.63 -18.41 10.33
N SER A 139 6.75 -18.93 9.42
CA SER A 139 6.20 -18.13 8.32
C SER A 139 5.28 -17.01 8.80
N ASP A 140 4.49 -17.24 9.85
CA ASP A 140 3.65 -16.19 10.45
C ASP A 140 4.53 -15.11 11.09
N ALA A 141 5.55 -15.50 11.85
CA ALA A 141 6.47 -14.58 12.48
C ALA A 141 7.25 -13.75 11.46
N GLU A 142 7.71 -14.34 10.35
CA GLU A 142 8.41 -13.63 9.28
C GLU A 142 7.51 -12.57 8.63
N LEU A 143 6.23 -12.89 8.37
CA LEU A 143 5.29 -11.93 7.80
C LEU A 143 4.92 -10.81 8.78
N ILE A 144 4.80 -11.12 10.07
CA ILE A 144 4.61 -10.10 11.11
C ILE A 144 5.81 -9.17 11.15
N ALA A 145 7.04 -9.72 11.16
CA ALA A 145 8.28 -8.96 11.14
C ALA A 145 8.37 -8.07 9.90
N LEU A 146 8.12 -8.63 8.70
CA LEU A 146 8.06 -7.90 7.45
C LEU A 146 7.05 -6.74 7.52
N THR A 147 5.86 -7.00 8.06
CA THR A 147 4.83 -5.96 8.15
C THR A 147 5.29 -4.82 9.07
N ILE A 148 5.88 -5.13 10.23
CA ILE A 148 6.44 -4.14 11.15
C ILE A 148 7.53 -3.31 10.46
N ASP A 149 8.46 -3.95 9.75
CA ASP A 149 9.57 -3.26 9.10
C ASP A 149 9.13 -2.37 7.95
N ILE A 150 8.08 -2.75 7.20
CA ILE A 150 7.46 -1.87 6.21
C ILE A 150 7.02 -0.56 6.85
N PHE A 151 6.30 -0.62 7.96
CA PHE A 151 5.82 0.59 8.63
C PHE A 151 6.96 1.41 9.25
N LYS A 152 8.02 0.77 9.79
CA LYS A 152 9.24 1.47 10.20
C LYS A 152 9.92 2.19 9.03
N ASN A 153 10.07 1.51 7.89
CA ASN A 153 10.68 2.08 6.68
C ASN A 153 9.84 3.21 6.07
N LEU A 154 8.51 3.20 6.23
CA LEU A 154 7.62 4.30 5.87
C LEU A 154 7.74 5.51 6.82
N GLY A 155 8.49 5.38 7.92
CA GLY A 155 8.77 6.47 8.86
C GLY A 155 7.90 6.49 10.12
N PHE A 156 7.02 5.50 10.33
CA PHE A 156 6.27 5.39 11.59
C PHE A 156 7.20 4.97 12.73
N LYS A 157 7.12 5.67 13.86
CA LYS A 157 8.08 5.48 14.97
C LYS A 157 7.85 4.19 15.73
N LYS A 158 6.59 3.81 15.93
CA LYS A 158 6.23 2.70 16.80
C LYS A 158 5.05 1.89 16.23
N PRO A 159 5.26 1.16 15.12
CA PRO A 159 4.25 0.23 14.64
C PRO A 159 4.15 -0.96 15.60
N ILE A 160 2.91 -1.34 15.93
CA ILE A 160 2.59 -2.46 16.83
C ILE A 160 1.73 -3.46 16.08
N ALA A 161 2.15 -4.71 16.05
CA ALA A 161 1.33 -5.83 15.62
C ALA A 161 0.44 -6.29 16.79
N ILE A 162 -0.86 -6.13 16.64
CA ILE A 162 -1.85 -6.71 17.56
C ILE A 162 -2.16 -8.10 17.05
N ILE A 163 -1.87 -9.12 17.84
CA ILE A 163 -1.85 -10.53 17.40
C ILE A 163 -2.86 -11.36 18.20
N ASN A 164 -3.53 -12.26 17.51
CA ASN A 164 -4.38 -13.30 18.10
C ASN A 164 -4.36 -14.57 17.21
N ASP A 165 -5.08 -15.59 17.62
CA ASP A 165 -5.26 -16.85 16.88
C ASP A 165 -6.74 -17.25 16.83
N ARG A 166 -7.17 -17.70 15.67
CA ARG A 166 -8.55 -18.19 15.43
C ARG A 166 -8.90 -19.37 16.31
N ALA A 167 -7.94 -20.20 16.71
CA ALA A 167 -8.13 -21.35 17.57
C ALA A 167 -8.66 -20.97 18.97
N ILE A 168 -8.38 -19.73 19.44
CA ILE A 168 -8.93 -19.22 20.72
C ILE A 168 -10.48 -19.12 20.67
N TYR A 169 -11.04 -18.98 19.48
CA TYR A 169 -12.48 -18.90 19.24
C TYR A 169 -13.13 -20.25 18.87
N LYS A 170 -12.42 -21.38 19.02
CA LYS A 170 -12.88 -22.71 18.57
C LYS A 170 -14.29 -23.04 19.05
N ASP A 171 -14.60 -22.73 20.31
CA ASP A 171 -15.88 -23.04 20.94
C ASP A 171 -16.87 -21.85 20.92
N ILE A 172 -16.54 -20.78 20.19
CA ILE A 172 -17.37 -19.58 20.10
C ILE A 172 -18.07 -19.54 18.72
N PRO A 173 -19.39 -19.49 18.69
CA PRO A 173 -20.12 -19.42 17.42
C PRO A 173 -19.72 -18.22 16.57
N TYR A 174 -19.57 -18.43 15.27
CA TYR A 174 -19.11 -17.39 14.30
C TYR A 174 -19.91 -16.07 14.43
N LYS A 175 -21.23 -16.14 14.61
CA LYS A 175 -22.06 -14.94 14.78
C LYS A 175 -21.70 -14.12 16.03
N ALA A 176 -21.14 -14.78 17.07
CA ALA A 176 -20.64 -14.07 18.26
C ALA A 176 -19.28 -13.43 18.00
N ILE A 177 -18.39 -14.11 17.25
CA ILE A 177 -17.11 -13.55 16.84
C ILE A 177 -17.31 -12.25 16.04
N VAL A 178 -18.27 -12.20 15.11
CA VAL A 178 -18.62 -10.99 14.34
C VAL A 178 -19.11 -9.84 15.23
N ALA A 179 -19.75 -10.14 16.37
CA ALA A 179 -20.12 -9.10 17.32
C ALA A 179 -18.91 -8.61 18.14
N ILE A 180 -18.05 -9.53 18.59
CA ILE A 180 -16.83 -9.24 19.35
C ILE A 180 -15.83 -8.41 18.55
N ASP A 181 -15.73 -8.63 17.23
CA ASP A 181 -14.91 -7.85 16.29
C ASP A 181 -15.22 -6.34 16.32
N LYS A 182 -16.41 -5.99 16.77
CA LYS A 182 -16.84 -4.59 16.90
C LYS A 182 -16.53 -3.97 18.26
N LEU A 183 -15.90 -4.71 19.18
CA LEU A 183 -15.71 -4.29 20.59
C LEU A 183 -15.09 -2.88 20.70
N GLU A 184 -14.07 -2.59 19.90
CA GLU A 184 -13.42 -1.27 19.94
C GLU A 184 -14.31 -0.13 19.40
N LYS A 185 -15.28 -0.44 18.56
CA LYS A 185 -16.17 0.56 17.93
C LYS A 185 -17.39 0.87 18.78
N ILE A 186 -17.97 -0.16 19.45
CA ILE A 186 -19.25 -0.05 20.12
C ILE A 186 -19.20 -0.30 21.63
N GLY A 187 -18.00 -0.62 22.16
CA GLY A 187 -17.79 -0.93 23.58
C GLY A 187 -18.43 -2.25 24.02
N GLU A 188 -18.20 -2.63 25.27
CA GLU A 188 -18.73 -3.89 25.85
C GLU A 188 -20.27 -3.93 25.86
N GLU A 189 -20.90 -2.85 26.27
CA GLU A 189 -22.37 -2.74 26.29
C GLU A 189 -22.95 -2.91 24.86
N GLY A 190 -22.32 -2.29 23.86
CA GLY A 190 -22.73 -2.43 22.48
C GLY A 190 -22.57 -3.86 21.95
N VAL A 191 -21.50 -4.56 22.31
CA VAL A 191 -21.29 -5.97 21.94
C VAL A 191 -22.32 -6.86 22.61
N ILE A 192 -22.60 -6.68 23.91
CA ILE A 192 -23.63 -7.42 24.65
C ILE A 192 -25.00 -7.21 24.00
N ALA A 193 -25.36 -5.96 23.71
CA ALA A 193 -26.64 -5.63 23.04
C ALA A 193 -26.73 -6.27 21.63
N GLU A 194 -25.62 -6.35 20.89
CA GLU A 194 -25.61 -7.00 19.57
C GLU A 194 -25.74 -8.53 19.71
N LEU A 195 -25.08 -9.15 20.71
CA LEU A 195 -25.23 -10.56 20.99
C LEU A 195 -26.67 -10.91 21.38
N ILE A 196 -27.32 -10.10 22.20
CA ILE A 196 -28.75 -10.27 22.56
C ILE A 196 -29.63 -10.23 21.30
N ARG A 197 -29.38 -9.27 20.41
CA ARG A 197 -30.11 -9.20 19.12
C ARG A 197 -29.89 -10.44 18.22
N LYS A 198 -28.74 -11.12 18.39
CA LYS A 198 -28.43 -12.38 17.70
C LYS A 198 -28.96 -13.62 18.41
N GLY A 199 -29.74 -13.46 19.48
CA GLY A 199 -30.47 -14.54 20.16
C GLY A 199 -29.77 -15.12 21.39
N TYR A 200 -28.75 -14.47 21.94
CA TYR A 200 -28.12 -14.86 23.21
C TYR A 200 -28.88 -14.23 24.39
N SER A 201 -28.91 -14.94 25.56
CA SER A 201 -29.32 -14.29 26.79
C SER A 201 -28.26 -13.25 27.23
N GLU A 202 -28.64 -12.27 28.05
CA GLU A 202 -27.67 -11.30 28.58
C GLU A 202 -26.55 -12.00 29.38
N THR A 203 -26.91 -13.01 30.17
CA THR A 203 -25.94 -13.80 30.92
C THR A 203 -24.96 -14.53 29.99
N ASP A 204 -25.44 -15.18 28.92
CA ASP A 204 -24.57 -15.87 27.95
C ASP A 204 -23.71 -14.89 27.17
N ALA A 205 -24.24 -13.74 26.80
CA ALA A 205 -23.50 -12.69 26.10
C ALA A 205 -22.32 -12.18 26.95
N LYS A 206 -22.54 -11.89 28.22
CA LYS A 206 -21.50 -11.49 29.19
C LYS A 206 -20.48 -12.61 29.38
N LYS A 207 -20.92 -13.85 29.61
CA LYS A 207 -20.04 -15.00 29.76
C LYS A 207 -19.15 -15.24 28.56
N LEU A 208 -19.67 -15.14 27.33
CA LEU A 208 -18.90 -15.26 26.09
C LEU A 208 -17.85 -14.17 25.97
N LEU A 209 -18.20 -12.92 26.26
CA LEU A 209 -17.26 -11.81 26.19
C LEU A 209 -16.14 -11.95 27.24
N ASP A 210 -16.48 -12.33 28.48
CA ASP A 210 -15.51 -12.56 29.56
C ASP A 210 -14.58 -13.75 29.23
N GLN A 211 -15.12 -14.82 28.65
CA GLN A 211 -14.35 -15.98 28.21
C GLN A 211 -13.29 -15.54 27.16
N VAL A 212 -13.66 -14.72 26.20
CA VAL A 212 -12.72 -14.22 25.19
C VAL A 212 -11.68 -13.30 25.83
N LYS A 213 -12.10 -12.37 26.68
CA LYS A 213 -11.19 -11.40 27.33
C LYS A 213 -10.16 -12.05 28.23
N SER A 214 -10.51 -13.17 28.87
CA SER A 214 -9.63 -13.94 29.78
C SER A 214 -8.81 -15.01 29.07
N SER A 215 -8.93 -15.17 27.76
CA SER A 215 -8.15 -16.17 27.02
C SER A 215 -6.67 -15.83 27.01
N GLU A 216 -5.83 -16.87 27.16
CA GLU A 216 -4.37 -16.76 27.07
C GLU A 216 -3.86 -17.15 25.68
N ALA A 217 -2.62 -16.73 25.38
CA ALA A 217 -1.95 -17.13 24.16
C ALA A 217 -1.74 -18.66 24.11
N ASN A 218 -2.15 -19.28 23.01
CA ASN A 218 -1.91 -20.71 22.76
C ASN A 218 -0.44 -20.99 22.41
N GLU A 219 -0.06 -22.26 22.24
CA GLU A 219 1.31 -22.67 21.96
C GLU A 219 1.82 -22.13 20.60
N ASP A 220 0.95 -22.02 19.59
CA ASP A 220 1.29 -21.43 18.29
C ASP A 220 1.68 -19.96 18.45
N LEU A 221 0.91 -19.20 19.19
CA LEU A 221 1.23 -17.79 19.48
C LEU A 221 2.51 -17.63 20.31
N LYS A 222 2.73 -18.49 21.32
CA LYS A 222 3.98 -18.47 22.10
C LYS A 222 5.19 -18.74 21.21
N THR A 223 5.06 -19.64 20.25
CA THR A 223 6.10 -19.93 19.26
C THR A 223 6.38 -18.72 18.37
N ILE A 224 5.33 -18.06 17.87
CA ILE A 224 5.45 -16.83 17.09
C ILE A 224 6.14 -15.72 17.88
N PHE A 225 5.75 -15.52 19.14
CA PHE A 225 6.35 -14.50 20.00
C PHE A 225 7.84 -14.75 20.24
N LYS A 226 8.23 -16.02 20.42
CA LYS A 226 9.65 -16.37 20.51
C LYS A 226 10.42 -15.99 19.24
N PHE A 227 9.90 -16.32 18.06
CA PHE A 227 10.54 -15.91 16.80
C PHE A 227 10.61 -14.39 16.65
N LEU A 228 9.57 -13.66 17.04
CA LEU A 228 9.58 -12.20 17.00
C LEU A 228 10.61 -11.60 17.98
N ASP A 229 10.78 -12.20 19.15
CA ASP A 229 11.84 -11.82 20.09
C ASP A 229 13.23 -12.07 19.51
N ASP A 230 13.44 -13.21 18.83
CA ASP A 230 14.69 -13.53 18.12
C ASP A 230 14.96 -12.56 16.94
N TYR A 231 13.92 -12.04 16.30
CA TYR A 231 14.02 -10.93 15.30
C TYR A 231 14.26 -9.55 15.94
N GLY A 232 14.32 -9.44 17.27
CA GLY A 232 14.51 -8.17 17.98
C GLY A 232 13.27 -7.28 18.00
N MET A 233 12.07 -7.84 17.86
CA MET A 233 10.80 -7.11 17.75
C MET A 233 9.93 -7.16 19.01
N LYS A 234 10.51 -7.46 20.16
CA LYS A 234 9.80 -7.60 21.45
C LYS A 234 8.88 -6.42 21.80
N GLU A 235 9.27 -5.21 21.42
CA GLU A 235 8.50 -3.99 21.68
C GLU A 235 7.46 -3.66 20.57
N ASN A 236 7.39 -4.49 19.52
CA ASN A 236 6.57 -4.21 18.35
C ASN A 236 5.36 -5.14 18.19
N TYR A 237 5.02 -5.93 19.19
CA TYR A 237 3.81 -6.75 19.17
C TYR A 237 3.09 -6.78 20.50
N LYS A 238 1.79 -7.09 20.47
CA LYS A 238 0.95 -7.31 21.66
C LYS A 238 -0.07 -8.40 21.37
N PHE A 239 -0.25 -9.32 22.32
CA PHE A 239 -1.35 -10.25 22.30
C PHE A 239 -2.65 -9.55 22.69
N LYS A 240 -3.73 -9.80 21.94
CA LYS A 240 -5.05 -9.26 22.23
C LYS A 240 -6.11 -10.31 21.95
N PRO A 241 -6.62 -11.01 22.96
CA PRO A 241 -7.57 -12.09 22.77
C PRO A 241 -8.92 -11.65 22.16
N THR A 242 -9.25 -10.35 22.20
CA THR A 242 -10.47 -9.81 21.60
C THR A 242 -10.28 -9.39 20.14
N LEU A 243 -9.06 -9.46 19.58
CA LEU A 243 -8.86 -9.24 18.15
C LEU A 243 -9.56 -10.35 17.37
N ALA A 244 -10.52 -10.02 16.57
CA ALA A 244 -11.24 -10.94 15.71
C ALA A 244 -11.24 -10.43 14.27
N ARG A 245 -11.41 -11.35 13.32
CA ARG A 245 -11.59 -11.03 11.90
C ARG A 245 -12.80 -11.76 11.35
N SER A 246 -13.57 -11.10 10.53
CA SER A 246 -14.86 -11.59 10.02
C SER A 246 -14.75 -12.46 8.76
N PHE A 247 -13.55 -12.68 8.21
CA PHE A 247 -13.40 -13.55 7.04
C PHE A 247 -13.56 -15.03 7.41
N SER A 248 -14.43 -15.73 6.67
CA SER A 248 -14.78 -17.14 6.94
C SER A 248 -13.65 -18.12 6.61
N TYR A 249 -12.68 -17.72 5.81
CA TYR A 249 -11.54 -18.55 5.39
C TYR A 249 -10.34 -18.52 6.34
N SER A 250 -10.38 -17.70 7.37
CA SER A 250 -9.32 -17.57 8.37
C SER A 250 -9.19 -18.84 9.21
N THR A 251 -8.00 -19.44 9.31
CA THR A 251 -7.79 -20.77 9.94
C THR A 251 -6.88 -20.77 11.16
N GLY A 252 -6.10 -19.71 11.41
CA GLY A 252 -5.10 -19.68 12.48
C GLY A 252 -4.76 -18.27 12.92
N THR A 253 -3.48 -17.95 12.94
CA THR A 253 -2.95 -16.63 13.34
C THR A 253 -3.61 -15.49 12.59
N ILE A 254 -4.00 -14.46 13.33
CA ILE A 254 -4.52 -13.19 12.81
C ILE A 254 -3.75 -12.05 13.46
N TRP A 255 -3.47 -10.99 12.70
CA TRP A 255 -2.89 -9.77 13.27
C TRP A 255 -3.30 -8.53 12.51
N GLU A 256 -3.14 -7.40 13.16
CA GLU A 256 -3.35 -6.07 12.59
C GLU A 256 -2.20 -5.15 12.99
N ILE A 257 -1.82 -4.24 12.11
CA ILE A 257 -0.85 -3.20 12.46
C ILE A 257 -1.58 -1.92 12.86
N VAL A 258 -1.22 -1.41 14.03
CA VAL A 258 -1.66 -0.11 14.54
C VAL A 258 -0.45 0.77 14.83
N VAL A 259 -0.63 2.07 14.77
CA VAL A 259 0.38 3.07 15.14
C VAL A 259 -0.25 4.06 16.12
N GLU A 260 0.42 4.33 17.24
CA GLU A 260 -0.11 5.20 18.30
C GLU A 260 -0.37 6.63 17.79
N GLU A 261 0.48 7.12 16.89
CA GLU A 261 0.38 8.46 16.32
C GLU A 261 -0.84 8.66 15.40
N PHE A 262 -1.47 7.55 14.95
CA PHE A 262 -2.66 7.59 14.10
C PHE A 262 -3.73 6.60 14.63
N PRO A 263 -4.46 6.94 15.69
CA PRO A 263 -5.32 6.02 16.44
C PRO A 263 -6.65 5.66 15.74
N THR A 264 -6.78 5.90 14.43
CA THR A 264 -8.05 5.68 13.72
C THR A 264 -8.27 4.24 13.23
N GLY A 265 -7.61 3.26 13.86
CA GLY A 265 -7.70 1.81 13.62
C GLY A 265 -6.54 1.26 12.77
N SER A 266 -6.63 -0.02 12.39
CA SER A 266 -5.53 -0.75 11.74
C SER A 266 -5.18 -0.23 10.35
N LEU A 267 -3.87 -0.29 10.01
CA LEU A 267 -3.31 0.06 8.71
C LEU A 267 -3.04 -1.18 7.83
N ALA A 268 -2.90 -2.35 8.43
CA ALA A 268 -2.80 -3.63 7.74
C ALA A 268 -3.66 -4.67 8.42
N GLY A 269 -4.19 -5.58 7.63
CA GLY A 269 -4.98 -6.71 8.11
C GLY A 269 -4.41 -8.01 7.56
N CYS A 270 -4.30 -9.03 8.41
CA CYS A 270 -3.46 -10.19 8.19
C CYS A 270 -4.09 -11.45 8.76
N GLU A 271 -3.86 -12.61 8.11
CA GLU A 271 -4.42 -13.87 8.56
C GLU A 271 -3.79 -15.10 7.90
N ARG A 272 -3.90 -16.24 8.58
CA ARG A 272 -3.64 -17.56 8.02
C ARG A 272 -4.91 -18.13 7.37
N PHE A 273 -4.76 -18.74 6.18
CA PHE A 273 -5.89 -19.24 5.37
C PHE A 273 -5.56 -20.57 4.66
N ASP A 274 -5.24 -21.59 5.43
CA ASP A 274 -4.68 -22.87 4.95
C ASP A 274 -5.59 -23.66 3.99
N SER A 275 -6.91 -23.44 4.06
CA SER A 275 -7.88 -24.20 3.25
C SER A 275 -8.32 -23.48 1.98
N LEU A 276 -7.83 -22.26 1.71
CA LEU A 276 -8.38 -21.45 0.62
C LEU A 276 -7.97 -21.97 -0.78
N VAL A 277 -6.73 -22.48 -0.94
CA VAL A 277 -6.27 -23.05 -2.20
C VAL A 277 -7.04 -24.32 -2.55
N SER A 278 -7.41 -25.16 -1.57
CA SER A 278 -8.17 -26.39 -1.78
C SER A 278 -9.59 -26.19 -2.35
N ARG A 279 -10.09 -24.97 -2.37
CA ARG A 279 -11.34 -24.63 -3.07
C ARG A 279 -11.22 -24.62 -4.58
N PHE A 280 -10.00 -24.51 -5.10
CA PHE A 280 -9.69 -24.48 -6.53
C PHE A 280 -9.00 -25.75 -7.00
N SER A 281 -8.52 -26.60 -6.10
CA SER A 281 -7.82 -27.84 -6.41
C SER A 281 -8.00 -28.88 -5.28
N ASN A 282 -7.61 -30.11 -5.54
CA ASN A 282 -7.54 -31.16 -4.51
C ASN A 282 -6.29 -31.09 -3.62
N GLN A 283 -5.47 -30.05 -3.78
CA GLN A 283 -4.25 -29.88 -3.00
C GLN A 283 -4.51 -28.97 -1.79
N ASN A 284 -4.04 -29.40 -0.63
CA ASN A 284 -4.01 -28.55 0.55
C ASN A 284 -2.67 -27.81 0.60
N VAL A 285 -2.69 -26.50 0.35
CA VAL A 285 -1.50 -25.64 0.38
C VAL A 285 -1.70 -24.63 1.52
N PRO A 286 -1.07 -24.85 2.68
CA PRO A 286 -1.15 -23.91 3.79
C PRO A 286 -0.69 -22.53 3.37
N ALA A 287 -1.33 -21.48 3.87
CA ALA A 287 -0.98 -20.13 3.49
C ALA A 287 -1.24 -19.13 4.63
N VAL A 288 -0.39 -18.13 4.67
CA VAL A 288 -0.50 -16.99 5.57
C VAL A 288 -0.11 -15.72 4.83
N GLY A 289 -0.80 -14.61 5.09
CA GLY A 289 -0.55 -13.36 4.38
C GLY A 289 -1.13 -12.13 5.03
N PHE A 290 -0.79 -10.98 4.47
CA PHE A 290 -1.32 -9.70 4.88
C PHE A 290 -1.63 -8.78 3.71
N ALA A 291 -2.53 -7.83 3.96
CA ALA A 291 -2.86 -6.74 3.06
C ALA A 291 -2.69 -5.41 3.77
N ILE A 292 -1.91 -4.50 3.19
CA ILE A 292 -1.79 -3.12 3.66
C ILE A 292 -2.92 -2.30 3.04
N GLY A 293 -3.68 -1.61 3.88
CA GLY A 293 -4.63 -0.60 3.47
C GLY A 293 -3.91 0.67 2.98
N PHE A 294 -3.37 0.61 1.75
CA PHE A 294 -2.43 1.59 1.22
C PHE A 294 -2.94 3.03 1.28
N ASP A 295 -4.17 3.29 0.86
CA ASP A 295 -4.74 4.65 0.87
C ASP A 295 -4.85 5.22 2.29
N ARG A 296 -5.10 4.36 3.27
CA ARG A 296 -5.15 4.74 4.68
C ARG A 296 -3.74 4.98 5.24
N THR A 297 -2.78 4.18 4.82
CA THR A 297 -1.36 4.35 5.17
C THR A 297 -0.84 5.67 4.62
N VAL A 298 -1.11 6.00 3.35
CA VAL A 298 -0.74 7.29 2.74
C VAL A 298 -1.39 8.47 3.48
N LEU A 299 -2.66 8.34 3.87
CA LEU A 299 -3.35 9.36 4.69
C LEU A 299 -2.65 9.56 6.03
N ALA A 300 -2.30 8.49 6.73
CA ALA A 300 -1.58 8.57 7.99
C ALA A 300 -0.19 9.22 7.82
N MET A 301 0.55 8.84 6.77
CA MET A 301 1.84 9.45 6.44
C MET A 301 1.71 10.96 6.17
N ASP A 302 0.65 11.37 5.49
CA ASP A 302 0.41 12.79 5.17
C ASP A 302 0.07 13.61 6.42
N GLU A 303 -0.81 13.09 7.27
CA GLU A 303 -1.19 13.75 8.54
C GLU A 303 0.00 13.84 9.52
N LEU A 304 0.91 12.89 9.49
CA LEU A 304 2.11 12.85 10.34
C LEU A 304 3.34 13.52 9.71
N GLY A 305 3.24 14.04 8.47
CA GLY A 305 4.33 14.73 7.78
C GLY A 305 5.51 13.82 7.45
N LEU A 306 5.28 12.53 7.16
CA LEU A 306 6.31 11.53 6.89
C LEU A 306 6.82 11.53 5.43
N PHE A 307 6.22 12.34 4.55
CA PHE A 307 6.70 12.45 3.18
C PHE A 307 7.86 13.44 3.05
N PRO A 308 8.84 13.17 2.16
CA PRO A 308 9.87 14.15 1.85
C PRO A 308 9.25 15.40 1.19
N ASP A 309 9.85 16.57 1.44
CA ASP A 309 9.42 17.85 0.82
C ASP A 309 9.83 17.93 -0.67
N ALA A 310 9.42 16.95 -1.46
CA ALA A 310 9.67 16.88 -2.89
C ALA A 310 8.39 17.29 -3.66
N LYS A 311 8.44 18.45 -4.32
CA LYS A 311 7.32 19.00 -5.10
C LYS A 311 7.38 18.66 -6.60
N SER A 312 8.50 18.14 -7.06
CA SER A 312 8.74 17.79 -8.48
C SER A 312 9.60 16.54 -8.59
N THR A 313 9.36 15.74 -9.64
CA THR A 313 10.27 14.66 -10.03
C THR A 313 11.55 15.20 -10.68
N SER A 314 11.52 16.41 -11.25
CA SER A 314 12.69 17.06 -11.85
C SER A 314 13.53 17.75 -10.78
N LYS A 315 14.83 17.47 -10.76
CA LYS A 315 15.80 18.12 -9.90
C LYS A 315 16.26 19.47 -10.47
N VAL A 316 16.29 19.59 -11.77
CA VAL A 316 16.72 20.81 -12.48
C VAL A 316 15.88 21.06 -13.73
N LEU A 317 15.55 22.33 -13.98
CA LEU A 317 15.03 22.81 -15.24
C LEU A 317 16.17 23.42 -16.05
N VAL A 318 16.41 22.95 -17.25
CA VAL A 318 17.29 23.64 -18.20
C VAL A 318 16.43 24.63 -18.99
N THR A 319 16.79 25.91 -18.95
CA THR A 319 16.11 26.96 -19.69
C THR A 319 16.63 27.09 -21.12
N ILE A 320 15.83 27.69 -21.95
CA ILE A 320 16.25 28.14 -23.27
C ILE A 320 16.34 29.67 -23.25
N PHE A 321 17.53 30.21 -23.13
CA PHE A 321 17.73 31.65 -22.98
C PHE A 321 17.25 32.42 -24.25
N GLU A 322 17.61 31.91 -25.42
CA GLU A 322 17.14 32.33 -26.70
C GLU A 322 17.11 31.16 -27.71
N LYS A 323 16.34 31.29 -28.79
CA LYS A 323 16.12 30.20 -29.76
C LYS A 323 17.40 29.67 -30.39
N SER A 324 18.39 30.54 -30.61
CA SER A 324 19.73 30.20 -31.15
C SER A 324 20.49 29.23 -30.22
N LEU A 325 20.24 29.26 -28.90
CA LEU A 325 20.91 28.44 -27.90
C LEU A 325 20.16 27.15 -27.56
N LEU A 326 19.06 26.84 -28.25
CA LEU A 326 18.30 25.60 -28.05
C LEU A 326 19.18 24.35 -28.12
N LYS A 327 20.09 24.28 -29.09
CA LYS A 327 20.99 23.15 -29.29
C LYS A 327 21.93 22.96 -28.09
N GLU A 328 22.44 24.04 -27.51
CA GLU A 328 23.30 23.97 -26.30
C GLU A 328 22.50 23.56 -25.09
N SER A 329 21.30 24.11 -24.88
CA SER A 329 20.39 23.67 -23.81
C SER A 329 20.06 22.18 -23.93
N GLN A 330 19.83 21.67 -25.14
CA GLN A 330 19.59 20.23 -25.39
C GLN A 330 20.82 19.38 -25.04
N LYS A 331 22.03 19.80 -25.40
CA LYS A 331 23.25 19.07 -25.05
C LYS A 331 23.45 18.97 -23.56
N ILE A 332 23.28 20.08 -22.83
CA ILE A 332 23.39 20.10 -21.36
C ILE A 332 22.32 19.19 -20.74
N THR A 333 21.08 19.28 -21.20
CA THR A 333 19.98 18.41 -20.74
C THR A 333 20.34 16.93 -20.90
N GLN A 334 20.82 16.52 -22.07
CA GLN A 334 21.20 15.13 -22.32
C GLN A 334 22.40 14.69 -21.49
N TYR A 335 23.36 15.58 -21.25
CA TYR A 335 24.49 15.28 -20.39
C TYR A 335 24.06 15.03 -18.95
N LEU A 336 23.17 15.86 -18.40
CA LEU A 336 22.62 15.68 -17.05
C LEU A 336 21.81 14.36 -16.94
N ARG A 337 20.95 14.06 -17.92
CA ARG A 337 20.16 12.83 -17.95
C ARG A 337 21.02 11.57 -18.04
N LYS A 338 22.09 11.57 -18.86
CA LYS A 338 23.06 10.47 -18.92
C LYS A 338 23.74 10.20 -17.56
N ASN A 339 23.88 11.23 -16.75
CA ASN A 339 24.42 11.14 -15.40
C ASN A 339 23.34 10.96 -14.31
N LYS A 340 22.14 10.49 -14.69
CA LYS A 340 21.03 10.18 -13.80
C LYS A 340 20.48 11.36 -12.98
N ILE A 341 20.65 12.58 -13.48
CA ILE A 341 20.02 13.77 -12.93
C ILE A 341 18.67 13.97 -13.62
N ASN A 342 17.58 13.94 -12.86
CA ASN A 342 16.23 14.18 -13.35
C ASN A 342 16.11 15.62 -13.86
N THR A 343 16.08 15.78 -15.16
CA THR A 343 16.20 17.08 -15.85
C THR A 343 15.00 17.33 -16.74
N ASP A 344 14.30 18.43 -16.49
CA ASP A 344 13.32 19.01 -17.39
C ASP A 344 14.03 19.99 -18.38
N LEU A 345 13.63 20.00 -19.64
CA LEU A 345 14.01 21.02 -20.62
C LEU A 345 12.76 21.86 -20.91
N TYR A 346 12.87 23.18 -20.78
CA TYR A 346 11.72 24.01 -21.10
C TYR A 346 11.27 23.80 -22.56
N SER A 347 9.96 23.62 -22.78
CA SER A 347 9.46 23.06 -24.05
C SER A 347 9.32 24.11 -25.18
N ASP A 348 9.18 25.40 -24.85
CA ASP A 348 8.93 26.44 -25.83
C ASP A 348 10.09 27.44 -25.90
N PRO A 349 10.87 27.42 -26.99
CA PRO A 349 12.04 28.28 -27.14
C PRO A 349 11.71 29.77 -27.38
N ASN A 350 10.43 30.12 -27.56
CA ASN A 350 10.01 31.51 -27.79
C ASN A 350 9.59 32.21 -26.47
N ILE A 351 9.57 31.50 -25.37
CA ILE A 351 9.14 32.02 -24.06
C ILE A 351 10.33 32.66 -23.34
N ARG A 352 10.15 33.89 -22.87
CA ARG A 352 11.17 34.63 -22.12
C ARG A 352 11.58 33.90 -20.83
N LEU A 353 12.84 34.08 -20.44
CA LEU A 353 13.46 33.46 -19.28
C LEU A 353 12.67 33.69 -17.96
N ASP A 354 12.12 34.88 -17.75
CA ASP A 354 11.32 35.18 -16.54
C ASP A 354 10.11 34.29 -16.38
N LYS A 355 9.45 33.92 -17.49
CA LYS A 355 8.32 32.97 -17.47
C LYS A 355 8.77 31.54 -17.24
N GLN A 356 9.94 31.14 -17.74
CA GLN A 356 10.54 29.83 -17.50
C GLN A 356 10.92 29.66 -16.01
N LEU A 357 11.45 30.72 -15.38
CA LEU A 357 11.71 30.74 -13.94
C LEU A 357 10.43 30.62 -13.10
N LYS A 358 9.36 31.35 -13.49
CA LYS A 358 8.03 31.22 -12.86
C LYS A 358 7.47 29.80 -12.97
N TYR A 359 7.67 29.15 -14.14
CA TYR A 359 7.29 27.75 -14.33
C TYR A 359 8.05 26.82 -13.37
N ALA A 360 9.37 26.95 -13.26
CA ALA A 360 10.17 26.17 -12.34
C ALA A 360 9.68 26.32 -10.89
N ASN A 361 9.43 27.57 -10.48
CA ASN A 361 8.90 27.86 -9.14
C ASN A 361 7.52 27.24 -8.90
N LYS A 362 6.60 27.38 -9.86
CA LYS A 362 5.25 26.79 -9.78
C LYS A 362 5.27 25.26 -9.72
N LYS A 363 6.19 24.63 -10.43
CA LYS A 363 6.41 23.18 -10.40
C LYS A 363 7.20 22.69 -9.19
N GLY A 364 7.78 23.59 -8.39
CA GLY A 364 8.63 23.24 -7.26
C GLY A 364 9.94 22.58 -7.67
N ILE A 365 10.48 22.90 -8.87
CA ILE A 365 11.79 22.41 -9.31
C ILE A 365 12.86 23.18 -8.54
N PRO A 366 13.76 22.49 -7.79
CA PRO A 366 14.65 23.17 -6.86
C PRO A 366 15.77 23.98 -7.54
N TYR A 367 16.21 23.56 -8.72
CA TYR A 367 17.30 24.21 -9.45
C TYR A 367 16.91 24.56 -10.86
N VAL A 368 17.50 25.67 -11.38
CA VAL A 368 17.39 26.07 -12.79
C VAL A 368 18.78 26.23 -13.37
N ALA A 369 19.05 25.58 -14.49
CA ALA A 369 20.26 25.73 -15.28
C ALA A 369 20.00 26.75 -16.39
N ILE A 370 20.78 27.83 -16.39
CA ILE A 370 20.71 28.92 -17.37
C ILE A 370 21.93 28.85 -18.25
N ILE A 371 21.73 28.86 -19.56
CA ILE A 371 22.77 28.85 -20.58
C ILE A 371 22.50 30.00 -21.54
N GLY A 372 23.06 31.16 -21.22
CA GLY A 372 23.05 32.34 -22.09
C GLY A 372 24.32 32.43 -22.95
N PRO A 373 24.46 33.49 -23.74
CA PRO A 373 25.64 33.72 -24.59
C PRO A 373 26.96 33.72 -23.80
N GLU A 374 26.98 34.37 -22.63
CA GLU A 374 28.16 34.45 -21.79
C GLU A 374 28.56 33.09 -21.23
N GLU A 375 27.57 32.27 -20.78
CA GLU A 375 27.81 30.94 -20.26
C GLU A 375 28.36 30.00 -21.34
N VAL A 376 27.90 30.16 -22.61
CA VAL A 376 28.41 29.37 -23.71
C VAL A 376 29.87 29.78 -24.04
N GLU A 377 30.19 31.08 -24.09
CA GLU A 377 31.55 31.58 -24.31
C GLU A 377 32.51 31.06 -23.21
N LYS A 378 32.13 31.18 -21.94
CA LYS A 378 32.91 30.72 -20.81
C LYS A 378 32.94 29.20 -20.60
N LYS A 379 32.11 28.44 -21.36
CA LYS A 379 31.91 26.98 -21.23
C LYS A 379 31.44 26.55 -19.79
N VAL A 380 30.58 27.35 -19.20
CA VAL A 380 29.98 27.13 -17.90
C VAL A 380 28.46 26.99 -17.98
N VAL A 381 27.83 26.54 -16.90
CA VAL A 381 26.40 26.51 -16.68
C VAL A 381 26.09 27.28 -15.40
N LYS A 382 25.22 28.26 -15.48
CA LYS A 382 24.77 29.02 -14.32
C LYS A 382 23.61 28.27 -13.65
N ILE A 383 23.82 27.82 -12.42
CA ILE A 383 22.79 27.16 -11.63
C ILE A 383 22.19 28.16 -10.65
N LYS A 384 20.87 28.29 -10.73
CA LYS A 384 20.08 29.08 -9.78
C LYS A 384 19.37 28.15 -8.82
N ASP A 385 19.60 28.33 -7.53
CA ASP A 385 18.82 27.72 -6.46
C ASP A 385 17.48 28.49 -6.33
N MET A 386 16.36 27.79 -6.50
CA MET A 386 15.03 28.41 -6.51
C MET A 386 14.52 28.72 -5.12
N LYS A 387 15.11 28.11 -4.06
CA LYS A 387 14.74 28.35 -2.66
C LYS A 387 15.44 29.59 -2.11
N THR A 388 16.76 29.72 -2.34
CA THR A 388 17.58 30.82 -1.83
C THR A 388 17.67 32.00 -2.80
N GLY A 389 17.44 31.76 -4.10
CA GLY A 389 17.65 32.73 -5.17
C GLY A 389 19.12 32.88 -5.58
N THR A 390 20.05 32.24 -4.91
CA THR A 390 21.50 32.31 -5.23
C THR A 390 21.79 31.71 -6.60
N GLN A 391 22.82 32.25 -7.26
CA GLN A 391 23.29 31.78 -8.56
C GLN A 391 24.79 31.51 -8.51
N GLN A 392 25.23 30.41 -9.12
CA GLN A 392 26.64 30.02 -9.19
C GLN A 392 26.95 29.47 -10.58
N GLU A 393 28.16 29.75 -11.08
CA GLU A 393 28.64 29.23 -12.35
C GLU A 393 29.51 27.98 -12.09
N PHE A 394 29.29 26.94 -12.88
CA PHE A 394 29.99 25.67 -12.77
C PHE A 394 30.43 25.21 -14.17
N VAL A 395 31.59 24.60 -14.26
CA VAL A 395 31.91 23.78 -15.43
C VAL A 395 31.00 22.54 -15.43
N ILE A 396 30.63 22.02 -16.59
CA ILE A 396 29.59 20.99 -16.73
C ILE A 396 29.82 19.74 -15.83
N LYS A 397 31.07 19.36 -15.61
CA LYS A 397 31.40 18.20 -14.75
C LYS A 397 31.07 18.45 -13.27
N GLU A 398 31.22 19.67 -12.81
CA GLU A 398 30.93 20.07 -11.42
C GLU A 398 29.44 20.19 -11.17
N VAL A 399 28.63 20.54 -12.19
CA VAL A 399 27.18 20.57 -12.09
C VAL A 399 26.63 19.22 -11.59
N ILE A 400 27.18 18.11 -12.10
CA ILE A 400 26.75 16.76 -11.68
C ILE A 400 27.05 16.54 -10.20
N ARG A 401 28.26 16.87 -9.74
CA ARG A 401 28.66 16.73 -8.33
C ARG A 401 27.72 17.56 -7.43
N PHE A 402 27.53 18.82 -7.78
CA PHE A 402 26.62 19.72 -7.09
C PHE A 402 25.18 19.19 -7.01
N LEU A 403 24.61 18.84 -8.16
CA LEU A 403 23.23 18.34 -8.22
C LEU A 403 23.06 16.94 -7.62
N SER A 404 24.08 16.09 -7.56
CA SER A 404 24.01 14.76 -6.94
C SER A 404 24.09 14.81 -5.41
N GLY A 405 24.48 15.95 -4.81
CA GLY A 405 24.72 16.06 -3.37
C GLY A 405 25.91 15.20 -2.88
N LYS A 406 26.80 14.78 -3.81
CA LYS A 406 28.02 14.06 -3.47
C LYS A 406 29.12 15.12 -3.33
N SER A 407 29.46 15.45 -2.09
CA SER A 407 30.65 16.24 -1.74
C SER A 407 31.92 15.48 -2.07
#